data_badd6aa47f65f4addf1443555f5a554c
#
_entry.id   badd6aa47f65f4addf1443555f5a554c
#
_cell.length_a   1.000
_cell.length_b   1.000
_cell.length_c   1.000
_cell.angle_alpha   90.00
_cell.angle_beta   90.00
_cell.angle_gamma   90.00
#
_symmetry.space_group_name_H-M   'P 1'
#
loop_
_entity.id
_entity.type
_entity.pdbx_description
1 polymer ?
#
loop_
_entity_poly.entity_id
_entity_poly.type
_entity_poly.pdbx_seq_one_letter_code
_entity_poly.pdbx_strand_id
1 'polypeptide(L)' 'MSKKQYKIKTEIATFEIKMEPLGLWDLWVNSMPTLTFASPEEAAYAVIQKKTGYSLWDNQEKKISNDLKIERWEEIADD' A
#
# COMPACT_ATOMS: atom_id res chain seq x y z
N MET A 1 -18.25 6.50 11.78
CA MET A 1 -18.06 5.80 10.49
C MET A 1 -16.75 5.06 10.49
N SER A 2 -16.78 3.77 10.12
CA SER A 2 -15.55 3.01 10.01
C SER A 2 -14.76 3.44 8.79
N LYS A 3 -13.46 3.64 8.96
CA LYS A 3 -12.55 3.90 7.86
C LYS A 3 -11.83 2.60 7.55
N LYS A 4 -11.83 2.21 6.29
CA LYS A 4 -11.12 1.00 5.89
C LYS A 4 -9.64 1.31 5.71
N GLN A 5 -8.82 0.43 6.21
CA GLN A 5 -7.39 0.47 6.02
C GLN A 5 -6.92 -0.89 5.55
N TYR A 6 -5.85 -0.92 4.80
CA TYR A 6 -5.26 -2.17 4.32
C TYR A 6 -3.79 -2.19 4.70
N LYS A 7 -3.27 -3.36 5.01
CA LYS A 7 -1.89 -3.51 5.42
C LYS A 7 -1.32 -4.80 4.88
N ILE A 8 -0.10 -4.74 4.39
CA ILE A 8 0.66 -5.93 4.02
C ILE A 8 2.11 -5.76 4.47
N LYS A 9 2.66 -6.82 5.03
CA LYS A 9 4.03 -6.82 5.51
C LYS A 9 4.88 -7.68 4.60
N THR A 10 5.99 -7.12 4.12
CA THR A 10 6.95 -7.82 3.29
C THR A 10 8.31 -7.87 3.98
N GLU A 11 9.25 -8.60 3.41
CA GLU A 11 10.60 -8.68 3.95
C GLU A 11 11.34 -7.34 3.89
N ILE A 12 10.93 -6.46 2.99
CA ILE A 12 11.62 -5.19 2.75
C ILE A 12 10.93 -4.05 3.47
N ALA A 13 9.59 -4.03 3.44
CA ALA A 13 8.83 -2.91 3.96
C ALA A 13 7.43 -3.34 4.36
N THR A 14 6.80 -2.57 5.23
CA THR A 14 5.39 -2.72 5.56
C THR A 14 4.63 -1.63 4.83
N PHE A 15 3.63 -2.04 4.04
CA PHE A 15 2.80 -1.11 3.28
C PHE A 15 1.43 -1.00 3.93
N GLU A 16 0.90 0.21 3.95
CA GLU A 16 -0.44 0.48 4.43
C GLU A 16 -1.16 1.36 3.41
N ILE A 17 -2.46 1.16 3.28
CA ILE A 17 -3.31 2.00 2.43
C ILE A 17 -4.40 2.54 3.32
N LYS A 18 -4.46 3.87 3.44
CA LYS A 18 -5.41 4.54 4.34
C LYS A 18 -6.26 5.54 3.57
N MET A 19 -7.55 5.54 3.85
CA MET A 19 -8.47 6.47 3.20
C MET A 19 -8.38 7.86 3.85
N GLU A 20 -8.27 8.88 3.00
CA GLU A 20 -8.32 10.27 3.45
C GLU A 20 -9.77 10.72 3.60
N PRO A 21 -10.01 11.80 4.38
CA PRO A 21 -11.35 12.36 4.52
C PRO A 21 -12.00 12.78 3.19
N LEU A 22 -11.20 13.08 2.18
CA LEU A 22 -11.70 13.50 0.87
C LEU A 22 -11.99 12.32 -0.07
N GLY A 23 -11.84 11.09 0.42
CA GLY A 23 -12.13 9.90 -0.38
C GLY A 23 -10.97 9.37 -1.20
N LEU A 24 -9.80 9.97 -1.08
CA LEU A 24 -8.59 9.46 -1.73
C LEU A 24 -7.91 8.44 -0.81
N TRP A 25 -6.96 7.71 -1.34
CA TRP A 25 -6.28 6.63 -0.62
C TRP A 25 -4.77 6.88 -0.61
N ASP A 26 -4.21 7.01 0.59
CA ASP A 26 -2.79 7.24 0.77
C ASP A 26 -2.05 5.91 0.89
N LEU A 27 -0.95 5.79 0.17
CA LEU A 27 -0.03 4.68 0.35
C LEU A 27 1.02 5.07 1.38
N TRP A 28 1.17 4.24 2.40
CA TRP A 28 2.15 4.44 3.45
C TRP A 28 3.18 3.33 3.38
N VAL A 29 4.45 3.70 3.48
CA VAL A 29 5.56 2.74 3.50
C VAL A 29 6.32 2.95 4.81
N ASN A 30 6.40 1.91 5.64
CA ASN A 30 7.06 1.97 6.94
C ASN A 30 6.56 3.15 7.78
N SER A 31 5.24 3.35 7.80
CA SER A 31 4.57 4.41 8.56
C SER A 31 4.83 5.83 8.02
N MET A 32 5.27 5.94 6.79
CA MET A 32 5.45 7.23 6.12
C MET A 32 4.58 7.33 4.88
N PRO A 33 3.77 8.39 4.72
CA PRO A 33 2.98 8.55 3.50
C PRO A 33 3.88 8.84 2.31
N THR A 34 3.62 8.18 1.19
CA THR A 34 4.42 8.37 -0.02
C THR A 34 3.61 8.95 -1.17
N LEU A 35 2.53 8.28 -1.57
CA LEU A 35 1.73 8.70 -2.73
C LEU A 35 0.25 8.57 -2.41
N THR A 36 -0.58 9.22 -3.21
CA THR A 36 -2.03 9.22 -3.06
C THR A 36 -2.66 8.69 -4.35
N PHE A 37 -3.71 7.87 -4.19
CA PHE A 37 -4.39 7.22 -5.31
C PHE A 37 -5.90 7.37 -5.19
N ALA A 38 -6.59 7.14 -6.29
CA ALA A 38 -8.05 7.25 -6.33
C ALA A 38 -8.76 6.05 -5.71
N SER A 39 -8.08 4.90 -5.60
CA SER A 39 -8.66 3.68 -5.03
C SER A 39 -7.58 2.86 -4.35
N PRO A 40 -7.97 1.95 -3.42
CA PRO A 40 -6.98 1.08 -2.78
C PRO A 40 -6.37 0.10 -3.78
N GLU A 41 -7.13 -0.31 -4.80
CA GLU A 41 -6.61 -1.21 -5.84
C GLU A 41 -5.48 -0.56 -6.61
N GLU A 42 -5.61 0.73 -6.91
CA GLU A 42 -4.53 1.48 -7.59
C GLU A 42 -3.29 1.58 -6.72
N ALA A 43 -3.47 1.80 -5.43
CA ALA A 43 -2.35 1.86 -4.50
C ALA A 43 -1.62 0.51 -4.43
N ALA A 44 -2.37 -0.59 -4.32
CA ALA A 44 -1.78 -1.93 -4.30
C ALA A 44 -1.06 -2.23 -5.61
N TYR A 45 -1.64 -1.81 -6.73
CA TYR A 45 -1.03 -2.01 -8.04
C TYR A 45 0.29 -1.26 -8.16
N ALA A 46 0.38 -0.06 -7.58
CA ALA A 46 1.63 0.71 -7.56
C ALA A 46 2.73 -0.05 -6.80
N VAL A 47 2.37 -0.74 -5.73
CA VAL A 47 3.32 -1.59 -5.00
C VAL A 47 3.83 -2.72 -5.90
N ILE A 48 2.92 -3.38 -6.62
CA ILE A 48 3.28 -4.46 -7.54
C ILE A 48 4.23 -3.96 -8.61
N GLN A 49 3.98 -2.77 -9.14
CA GLN A 49 4.79 -2.20 -10.23
C GLN A 49 6.03 -1.47 -9.76
N LYS A 50 6.30 -1.46 -8.45
CA LYS A 50 7.46 -0.78 -7.89
C LYS A 50 7.47 0.72 -8.22
N LYS A 51 6.31 1.35 -8.03
CA LYS A 51 6.11 2.79 -8.23
C LYS A 51 5.51 3.41 -6.99
N THR A 52 6.13 3.13 -5.84
CA THR A 52 5.61 3.54 -4.54
C THR A 52 6.17 4.87 -4.05
N GLY A 53 7.23 5.36 -4.66
CA GLY A 53 7.96 6.51 -4.14
C GLY A 53 8.99 6.15 -3.08
N TYR A 54 9.10 4.88 -2.70
CA TYR A 54 10.08 4.40 -1.74
C TYR A 54 11.19 3.68 -2.50
N SER A 55 12.36 4.30 -2.57
CA SER A 55 13.42 3.84 -3.46
C SER A 55 13.95 2.45 -3.13
N LEU A 56 13.99 2.07 -1.85
CA LEU A 56 14.45 0.73 -1.47
C LEU A 56 13.54 -0.37 -2.01
N TRP A 57 12.25 -0.07 -2.19
CA TRP A 57 11.32 -1.01 -2.80
C TRP A 57 11.35 -0.90 -4.32
N ASP A 58 11.28 0.35 -4.82
CA ASP A 58 11.14 0.60 -6.26
C ASP A 58 12.37 0.14 -7.05
N ASN A 59 13.54 0.15 -6.42
CA ASN A 59 14.78 -0.24 -7.06
C ASN A 59 15.16 -1.71 -6.83
N GLN A 60 14.26 -2.51 -6.26
CA GLN A 60 14.51 -3.92 -6.05
C GLN A 60 14.58 -4.67 -7.38
N GLU A 61 15.68 -5.34 -7.61
CA GLU A 61 15.86 -6.18 -8.78
C GLU A 61 15.29 -7.58 -8.56
N LYS A 62 15.17 -8.00 -7.30
CA LYS A 62 14.60 -9.30 -6.96
C LYS A 62 13.13 -9.34 -7.35
N LYS A 63 12.78 -10.39 -8.07
CA LYS A 63 11.38 -10.65 -8.34
C LYS A 63 10.74 -11.14 -7.05
N ILE A 64 9.82 -10.35 -6.52
CA ILE A 64 9.10 -10.70 -5.31
C ILE A 64 7.96 -11.63 -5.71
N SER A 65 8.01 -12.86 -5.19
CA SER A 65 7.03 -13.88 -5.56
C SER A 65 5.71 -13.77 -4.80
N ASN A 66 5.61 -12.81 -3.88
CA ASN A 66 4.41 -12.63 -3.10
C ASN A 66 3.28 -12.01 -3.94
N ASP A 67 2.09 -12.52 -3.72
CA ASP A 67 0.89 -11.92 -4.33
C ASP A 67 0.56 -10.66 -3.54
N LEU A 68 0.75 -9.50 -4.17
CA LEU A 68 0.54 -8.20 -3.55
C LEU A 68 -0.76 -7.54 -4.02
N LYS A 69 -1.66 -8.30 -4.61
CA LYS A 69 -2.98 -7.79 -4.98
C LYS A 69 -3.75 -7.39 -3.73
N ILE A 70 -4.65 -6.44 -3.89
CA ILE A 70 -5.40 -5.89 -2.75
C ILE A 70 -6.14 -6.98 -1.95
N GLU A 71 -6.56 -8.05 -2.58
CA GLU A 71 -7.24 -9.15 -1.90
C GLU A 71 -6.34 -9.86 -0.88
N ARG A 72 -5.03 -9.73 -1.02
CA ARG A 72 -4.07 -10.35 -0.10
C ARG A 72 -3.68 -9.43 1.06
N TRP A 73 -4.07 -8.17 1.01
CA TRP A 73 -3.79 -7.25 2.09
C TRP A 73 -4.78 -7.49 3.23
N GLU A 74 -4.29 -7.32 4.45
CA GLU A 74 -5.14 -7.41 5.62
C GLU A 74 -6.03 -6.16 5.67
N GLU A 75 -7.34 -6.36 5.73
CA GLU A 75 -8.27 -5.26 5.87
C GLU A 75 -8.48 -4.96 7.34
N ILE A 76 -8.20 -3.72 7.73
CA ILE A 76 -8.34 -3.26 9.10
C ILE A 76 -9.44 -2.22 9.13
N ALA A 77 -10.47 -2.45 9.95
CA ALA A 77 -11.51 -1.47 10.16
C ALA A 77 -11.12 -0.58 11.34
N ASP A 78 -11.10 0.72 11.10
CA ASP A 78 -10.83 1.71 12.14
C ASP A 78 -12.12 2.41 12.49
N ASP A 79 -12.63 2.13 13.64
CA ASP A 79 -13.85 2.76 14.13
C ASP A 79 -13.57 4.04 14.90
#